data_6d420a2d5a8ddef74e87371841721f98
#
_entry.id   6d420a2d5a8ddef74e87371841721f98
#
_cell.length_a   1.000
_cell.length_b   1.000
_cell.length_c   1.000
_cell.angle_alpha   90.00
_cell.angle_beta   90.00
_cell.angle_gamma   90.00
#
_symmetry.space_group_name_H-M   'P 1'
#
loop_
_entity.id
_entity.type
_entity.pdbx_description
1 polymer ?
#
loop_
_entity_poly.entity_id
_entity_poly.type
_entity_poly.pdbx_seq_one_letter_code
_entity_poly.pdbx_strand_id
1 'polypeptide(L)'
;MTDYTICPACHKENSMKEKYCLDCGQKLIYDDEKEIILENKLDIPKDKIILLDLNYTLISNSWPIRHDEYPGKILNRQYEHELVNKIKDNYVILITASPDYTAADSLKHIEENTDLRIAESYWNFGNQRPPALKEYWLKKEVFPKHGNDPSKYLAIESNEDTRDMYAKYDIKARPKWDFIKKNKK
;
A
#
# COMPACT_ATOMS: atom_id res chain seq x y z
N MET A 1 -16.32 34.01 -12.39
CA MET A 1 -15.79 32.72 -11.84
C MET A 1 -15.50 31.83 -13.02
N THR A 2 -14.30 31.35 -13.15
CA THR A 2 -13.89 30.52 -14.31
C THR A 2 -14.41 29.11 -14.13
N ASP A 3 -15.39 28.72 -14.94
CA ASP A 3 -16.05 27.41 -14.88
C ASP A 3 -15.18 26.33 -15.57
N TYR A 4 -13.94 26.16 -15.14
CA TYR A 4 -13.04 25.11 -15.65
C TYR A 4 -12.34 24.34 -14.54
N THR A 5 -11.93 23.11 -14.85
CA THR A 5 -11.07 22.25 -14.00
C THR A 5 -9.84 21.82 -14.77
N ILE A 6 -8.75 21.55 -14.07
CA ILE A 6 -7.49 21.08 -14.66
C ILE A 6 -7.42 19.55 -14.57
N CYS A 7 -7.17 18.89 -15.71
CA CYS A 7 -6.98 17.45 -15.73
C CYS A 7 -5.76 17.03 -14.90
N PRO A 8 -5.91 16.10 -13.95
CA PRO A 8 -4.79 15.65 -13.10
C PRO A 8 -3.73 14.84 -13.84
N ALA A 9 -4.05 14.33 -15.05
CA ALA A 9 -3.14 13.49 -15.83
C ALA A 9 -2.33 14.29 -16.86
N CYS A 10 -2.96 15.21 -17.61
CA CYS A 10 -2.30 15.95 -18.70
C CYS A 10 -2.23 17.46 -18.47
N HIS A 11 -2.75 17.98 -17.36
CA HIS A 11 -2.77 19.38 -16.96
C HIS A 11 -3.52 20.33 -17.92
N LYS A 12 -4.36 19.79 -18.80
CA LYS A 12 -5.19 20.60 -19.68
C LYS A 12 -6.45 21.11 -18.96
N GLU A 13 -6.85 22.34 -19.33
CA GLU A 13 -8.11 22.92 -18.86
C GLU A 13 -9.30 22.23 -19.53
N ASN A 14 -10.34 21.93 -18.77
CA ASN A 14 -11.57 21.32 -19.23
C ASN A 14 -12.76 22.07 -18.61
N SER A 15 -13.88 22.16 -19.31
CA SER A 15 -15.11 22.70 -18.73
C SER A 15 -15.56 21.86 -17.53
N MET A 16 -16.11 22.48 -16.49
CA MET A 16 -16.70 21.79 -15.35
C MET A 16 -17.94 20.93 -15.71
N LYS A 17 -18.38 20.98 -16.97
CA LYS A 17 -19.47 20.12 -17.47
C LYS A 17 -18.98 18.79 -18.03
N GLU A 18 -17.65 18.65 -18.26
CA GLU A 18 -17.08 17.47 -18.87
C GLU A 18 -16.77 16.40 -17.81
N LYS A 19 -17.25 15.18 -18.02
CA LYS A 19 -16.93 14.05 -17.12
C LYS A 19 -15.54 13.46 -17.35
N TYR A 20 -14.98 13.67 -18.55
CA TYR A 20 -13.68 13.16 -18.98
C TYR A 20 -12.88 14.25 -19.64
N CYS A 21 -11.57 14.23 -19.49
CA CYS A 21 -10.67 15.14 -20.19
C CYS A 21 -10.77 14.93 -21.71
N LEU A 22 -11.01 15.99 -22.45
CA LEU A 22 -11.16 15.97 -23.91
C LEU A 22 -9.85 15.62 -24.63
N ASP A 23 -8.69 15.85 -23.99
CA ASP A 23 -7.38 15.56 -24.56
C ASP A 23 -6.90 14.12 -24.29
N CYS A 24 -7.00 13.62 -23.07
CA CYS A 24 -6.41 12.33 -22.67
C CYS A 24 -7.42 11.29 -22.21
N GLY A 25 -8.71 11.60 -22.16
CA GLY A 25 -9.75 10.68 -21.74
C GLY A 25 -9.82 10.39 -20.23
N GLN A 26 -8.94 10.99 -19.42
CA GLN A 26 -8.95 10.81 -17.97
C GLN A 26 -10.25 11.32 -17.37
N LYS A 27 -10.86 10.55 -16.47
CA LYS A 27 -12.03 11.00 -15.70
C LYS A 27 -11.67 12.26 -14.88
N LEU A 28 -12.43 13.32 -15.04
CA LEU A 28 -12.29 14.55 -14.28
C LEU A 28 -13.01 14.39 -12.94
N ILE A 29 -12.38 14.85 -11.86
CA ILE A 29 -12.92 14.81 -10.50
C ILE A 29 -13.12 16.26 -10.08
N TYR A 30 -14.37 16.62 -9.83
CA TYR A 30 -14.74 17.95 -9.33
C TYR A 30 -14.60 18.02 -7.81
N ASP A 31 -14.43 19.23 -7.27
CA ASP A 31 -14.17 19.41 -5.84
C ASP A 31 -15.28 18.85 -4.96
N ASP A 32 -16.53 18.90 -5.39
CA ASP A 32 -17.68 18.32 -4.69
C ASP A 32 -17.59 16.78 -4.62
N GLU A 33 -17.13 16.12 -5.71
CA GLU A 33 -16.87 14.66 -5.70
C GLU A 33 -15.62 14.30 -4.87
N LYS A 34 -14.62 15.22 -4.78
CA LYS A 34 -13.43 15.02 -3.94
C LYS A 34 -13.75 15.05 -2.46
N GLU A 35 -14.64 15.93 -2.01
CA GLU A 35 -15.08 15.94 -0.61
C GLU A 35 -15.83 14.65 -0.25
N ILE A 36 -16.72 14.18 -1.11
CA ILE A 36 -17.45 12.91 -0.89
C ILE A 36 -16.51 11.71 -0.87
N ILE A 37 -15.48 11.68 -1.76
CA ILE A 37 -14.47 10.61 -1.77
C ILE A 37 -13.56 10.67 -0.55
N LEU A 38 -13.30 11.86 0.01
CA LEU A 38 -12.48 12.05 1.21
C LEU A 38 -13.19 11.60 2.49
N GLU A 39 -14.53 11.67 2.54
CA GLU A 39 -15.32 11.27 3.70
C GLU A 39 -15.54 9.74 3.82
N ASN A 40 -15.43 9.00 2.72
CA ASN A 40 -15.74 7.55 2.68
C ASN A 40 -14.47 6.67 2.60
N LYS A 41 -13.47 6.92 3.45
CA LYS A 41 -12.36 5.97 3.59
C LYS A 41 -12.86 4.67 4.23
N LEU A 42 -12.38 3.55 3.66
CA LEU A 42 -12.75 2.24 4.20
C LEU A 42 -12.19 2.06 5.61
N ASP A 43 -13.00 1.48 6.47
CA ASP A 43 -12.53 1.01 7.75
C ASP A 43 -11.83 -0.34 7.61
N ILE A 44 -10.86 -0.57 8.49
CA ILE A 44 -10.14 -1.83 8.58
C ILE A 44 -10.71 -2.61 9.77
N PRO A 45 -11.36 -3.76 9.52
CA PRO A 45 -11.90 -4.57 10.62
C PRO A 45 -10.77 -5.12 11.49
N LYS A 46 -10.94 -5.05 12.81
CA LYS A 46 -9.91 -5.44 13.79
C LYS A 46 -9.64 -6.95 13.86
N ASP A 47 -10.58 -7.77 13.39
CA ASP A 47 -10.49 -9.24 13.34
C ASP A 47 -9.66 -9.76 12.16
N LYS A 48 -9.21 -8.89 11.26
CA LYS A 48 -8.43 -9.29 10.08
C LYS A 48 -6.94 -9.42 10.37
N ILE A 49 -6.35 -10.43 9.75
CA ILE A 49 -4.90 -10.51 9.55
C ILE A 49 -4.54 -9.58 8.39
N ILE A 50 -3.69 -8.60 8.66
CA ILE A 50 -3.25 -7.65 7.65
C ILE A 50 -2.00 -8.19 6.95
N LEU A 51 -2.09 -8.44 5.65
CA LEU A 51 -0.95 -8.72 4.78
C LEU A 51 -0.44 -7.37 4.26
N LEU A 52 0.63 -6.86 4.87
CA LEU A 52 1.10 -5.50 4.65
C LEU A 52 2.31 -5.48 3.71
N ASP A 53 2.25 -4.68 2.66
CA ASP A 53 3.43 -4.33 1.87
C ASP A 53 4.22 -3.18 2.51
N LEU A 54 5.53 -3.12 2.27
CA LEU A 54 6.43 -2.12 2.84
C LEU A 54 6.53 -0.88 1.97
N ASN A 55 7.10 -1.04 0.76
CA ASN A 55 7.46 0.08 -0.11
C ASN A 55 6.21 0.67 -0.77
N TYR A 56 6.12 2.00 -0.80
CA TYR A 56 4.97 2.75 -1.33
C TYR A 56 3.65 2.48 -0.60
N THR A 57 3.64 1.58 0.40
CA THR A 57 2.48 1.23 1.23
C THR A 57 2.67 1.73 2.64
N LEU A 58 3.47 1.07 3.48
CA LEU A 58 3.81 1.55 4.81
C LEU A 58 4.78 2.73 4.76
N ILE A 59 5.68 2.76 3.77
CA ILE A 59 6.64 3.83 3.54
C ILE A 59 6.15 4.73 2.42
N SER A 60 6.11 6.06 2.66
CA SER A 60 5.63 7.07 1.69
C SER A 60 6.71 7.51 0.70
N ASN A 61 7.96 7.51 1.10
CA ASN A 61 9.12 8.01 0.35
C ASN A 61 10.01 6.91 -0.22
N SER A 62 9.44 5.76 -0.60
CA SER A 62 10.20 4.69 -1.26
C SER A 62 10.67 5.12 -2.65
N TRP A 63 11.93 4.81 -2.95
CA TRP A 63 12.54 5.05 -4.26
C TRP A 63 13.22 3.77 -4.75
N PRO A 64 13.36 3.55 -6.08
CA PRO A 64 14.21 2.48 -6.61
C PRO A 64 15.63 2.62 -6.07
N ILE A 65 16.21 1.56 -5.50
CA ILE A 65 17.41 1.62 -4.70
C ILE A 65 18.52 0.79 -5.32
N ARG A 66 19.76 1.35 -5.34
CA ARG A 66 20.97 0.57 -5.54
C ARG A 66 21.37 -0.13 -4.24
N HIS A 67 22.02 -1.28 -4.34
CA HIS A 67 22.39 -2.15 -3.22
C HIS A 67 23.22 -1.44 -2.13
N ASP A 68 24.11 -0.54 -2.52
CA ASP A 68 25.04 0.21 -1.67
C ASP A 68 24.39 1.36 -0.88
N GLU A 69 23.15 1.72 -1.23
CA GLU A 69 22.44 2.85 -0.61
C GLU A 69 21.47 2.44 0.51
N TYR A 70 21.28 1.14 0.76
CA TYR A 70 20.26 0.62 1.67
C TYR A 70 20.35 1.16 3.11
N PRO A 71 21.52 1.21 3.78
CA PRO A 71 21.58 1.67 5.17
C PRO A 71 21.09 3.12 5.31
N GLY A 72 21.57 4.03 4.46
CA GLY A 72 21.15 5.44 4.50
C GLY A 72 19.67 5.66 4.19
N LYS A 73 19.06 4.79 3.39
CA LYS A 73 17.64 4.89 3.04
C LYS A 73 16.72 4.34 4.11
N ILE A 74 17.12 3.34 4.88
CA ILE A 74 16.34 2.90 6.03
C ILE A 74 16.19 4.05 7.02
N LEU A 75 17.27 4.76 7.33
CA LEU A 75 17.26 5.89 8.27
C LEU A 75 16.40 7.08 7.82
N ASN A 76 16.18 7.24 6.51
CA ASN A 76 15.39 8.35 5.95
C ASN A 76 13.95 7.96 5.58
N ARG A 77 13.46 6.80 6.01
CA ARG A 77 12.09 6.37 5.73
C ARG A 77 11.07 7.25 6.43
N GLN A 78 10.04 7.60 5.68
CA GLN A 78 8.85 8.27 6.19
C GLN A 78 7.69 7.29 6.19
N TYR A 79 7.02 7.15 7.33
CA TYR A 79 5.91 6.20 7.49
C TYR A 79 4.56 6.87 7.31
N GLU A 80 3.60 6.10 6.83
CA GLU A 80 2.18 6.49 6.73
C GLU A 80 1.50 6.31 8.10
N HIS A 81 1.70 7.27 9.01
CA HIS A 81 1.19 7.19 10.38
C HIS A 81 -0.34 7.06 10.46
N GLU A 82 -1.08 7.62 9.47
CA GLU A 82 -2.53 7.43 9.40
C GLU A 82 -2.87 5.94 9.15
N LEU A 83 -2.11 5.26 8.27
CA LEU A 83 -2.28 3.81 8.04
C LEU A 83 -1.89 3.01 9.29
N VAL A 84 -0.75 3.34 9.89
CA VAL A 84 -0.29 2.71 11.15
C VAL A 84 -1.39 2.75 12.21
N ASN A 85 -2.00 3.91 12.45
CA ASN A 85 -3.06 4.08 13.44
C ASN A 85 -4.31 3.23 13.14
N LYS A 86 -4.57 2.92 11.87
CA LYS A 86 -5.72 2.08 11.48
C LYS A 86 -5.46 0.58 11.66
N ILE A 87 -4.19 0.13 11.60
CA ILE A 87 -3.83 -1.30 11.60
C ILE A 87 -3.07 -1.77 12.84
N LYS A 88 -2.64 -0.88 13.73
CA LYS A 88 -1.79 -1.22 14.89
C LYS A 88 -2.41 -2.23 15.88
N ASP A 89 -3.73 -2.33 15.92
CA ASP A 89 -4.46 -3.28 16.76
C ASP A 89 -4.73 -4.61 16.05
N ASN A 90 -4.35 -4.77 14.78
CA ASN A 90 -4.50 -6.00 14.01
C ASN A 90 -3.28 -6.91 14.17
N TYR A 91 -3.45 -8.19 13.78
CA TYR A 91 -2.32 -9.08 13.55
C TYR A 91 -1.69 -8.74 12.20
N VAL A 92 -0.48 -8.16 12.20
CA VAL A 92 0.16 -7.66 10.98
C VAL A 92 1.29 -8.58 10.55
N ILE A 93 1.18 -9.08 9.32
CA ILE A 93 2.22 -9.85 8.62
C ILE A 93 2.80 -8.96 7.53
N LEU A 94 4.07 -8.61 7.65
CA LEU A 94 4.78 -7.83 6.65
C LEU A 94 5.32 -8.76 5.55
N ILE A 95 4.91 -8.55 4.29
CA ILE A 95 5.42 -9.32 3.14
C ILE A 95 5.96 -8.33 2.10
N THR A 96 7.28 -8.30 1.94
CA THR A 96 7.95 -7.26 1.13
C THR A 96 8.92 -7.85 0.10
N ALA A 97 9.04 -7.17 -1.04
CA ALA A 97 10.07 -7.46 -2.03
C ALA A 97 11.44 -6.83 -1.71
N SER A 98 11.56 -6.16 -0.56
CA SER A 98 12.88 -5.70 -0.06
C SER A 98 13.76 -6.90 0.26
N PRO A 99 15.09 -6.80 0.03
CA PRO A 99 16.01 -7.88 0.29
C PRO A 99 16.04 -8.31 1.77
N ASP A 100 16.19 -9.60 2.02
CA ASP A 100 16.19 -10.21 3.34
C ASP A 100 17.32 -9.70 4.27
N TYR A 101 18.48 -9.36 3.72
CA TYR A 101 19.58 -8.76 4.50
C TYR A 101 19.24 -7.39 5.10
N THR A 102 18.17 -6.73 4.65
CA THR A 102 17.68 -5.45 5.22
C THR A 102 16.63 -5.65 6.32
N ALA A 103 16.27 -6.90 6.63
CA ALA A 103 15.14 -7.22 7.50
C ALA A 103 15.32 -6.67 8.92
N ALA A 104 16.44 -7.00 9.56
CA ALA A 104 16.70 -6.61 10.95
C ALA A 104 16.66 -5.10 11.14
N ASP A 105 17.40 -4.35 10.30
CA ASP A 105 17.44 -2.89 10.38
C ASP A 105 16.07 -2.25 10.05
N SER A 106 15.35 -2.83 9.08
CA SER A 106 14.02 -2.34 8.71
C SER A 106 13.00 -2.54 9.81
N LEU A 107 12.96 -3.71 10.45
CA LEU A 107 12.04 -3.99 11.55
C LEU A 107 12.36 -3.11 12.77
N LYS A 108 13.62 -2.98 13.13
CA LYS A 108 14.07 -2.07 14.18
C LYS A 108 13.62 -0.64 13.91
N HIS A 109 13.83 -0.15 12.68
CA HIS A 109 13.44 1.23 12.32
C HIS A 109 11.92 1.43 12.31
N ILE A 110 11.10 0.40 11.95
CA ILE A 110 9.64 0.45 12.08
C ILE A 110 9.26 0.59 13.56
N GLU A 111 9.82 -0.25 14.42
CA GLU A 111 9.54 -0.26 15.87
C GLU A 111 9.93 1.06 16.54
N GLU A 112 11.07 1.64 16.19
CA GLU A 112 11.57 2.91 16.75
C GLU A 112 10.77 4.14 16.28
N ASN A 113 10.11 4.07 15.12
CA ASN A 113 9.46 5.22 14.49
C ASN A 113 7.95 5.09 14.34
N THR A 114 7.36 3.98 14.78
CA THR A 114 5.90 3.76 14.70
C THR A 114 5.40 2.95 15.91
N ASP A 115 4.09 3.04 16.19
CA ASP A 115 3.41 2.17 17.17
C ASP A 115 3.00 0.81 16.56
N LEU A 116 3.51 0.45 15.38
CA LEU A 116 3.13 -0.75 14.66
C LEU A 116 3.93 -1.96 15.12
N ARG A 117 3.24 -2.96 15.63
CA ARG A 117 3.84 -4.26 15.93
C ARG A 117 3.73 -5.19 14.72
N ILE A 118 4.85 -5.56 14.14
CA ILE A 118 4.91 -6.61 13.11
C ILE A 118 4.98 -7.96 13.79
N ALA A 119 3.94 -8.78 13.62
CA ALA A 119 3.86 -10.12 14.24
C ALA A 119 4.74 -11.14 13.50
N GLU A 120 4.74 -11.06 12.16
CA GLU A 120 5.58 -11.89 11.29
C GLU A 120 6.07 -11.05 10.11
N SER A 121 7.24 -11.41 9.56
CA SER A 121 7.77 -10.74 8.38
C SER A 121 8.43 -11.69 7.40
N TYR A 122 8.21 -11.46 6.09
CA TYR A 122 8.71 -12.25 5.00
C TYR A 122 9.36 -11.36 3.94
N TRP A 123 10.58 -11.70 3.56
CA TRP A 123 11.49 -10.87 2.79
C TRP A 123 11.93 -11.55 1.50
N ASN A 124 12.54 -10.79 0.59
CA ASN A 124 13.00 -11.31 -0.69
C ASN A 124 14.41 -11.94 -0.56
N PHE A 125 14.46 -13.25 -0.66
CA PHE A 125 15.69 -14.06 -0.51
C PHE A 125 16.35 -14.45 -1.83
N GLY A 126 15.73 -14.17 -2.97
CA GLY A 126 16.21 -14.65 -4.27
C GLY A 126 15.97 -13.68 -5.43
N ASN A 127 15.86 -12.38 -5.15
CA ASN A 127 15.60 -11.34 -6.15
C ASN A 127 14.35 -11.63 -7.02
N GLN A 128 13.32 -12.19 -6.41
CA GLN A 128 12.06 -12.53 -7.06
C GLN A 128 11.20 -11.29 -7.32
N ARG A 129 10.36 -11.37 -8.35
CA ARG A 129 9.33 -10.33 -8.59
C ARG A 129 8.27 -10.35 -7.48
N PRO A 130 7.71 -9.18 -7.09
CA PRO A 130 6.80 -9.08 -5.95
C PRO A 130 5.62 -10.06 -5.97
N PRO A 131 4.87 -10.27 -7.06
CA PRO A 131 3.75 -11.21 -7.05
C PRO A 131 4.18 -12.66 -6.75
N ALA A 132 5.23 -13.13 -7.44
CA ALA A 132 5.72 -14.51 -7.27
C ALA A 132 6.29 -14.76 -5.87
N LEU A 133 7.04 -13.79 -5.33
CA LEU A 133 7.57 -13.84 -3.98
C LEU A 133 6.46 -13.90 -2.93
N LYS A 134 5.47 -13.01 -3.04
CA LYS A 134 4.38 -12.93 -2.05
C LYS A 134 3.46 -14.15 -2.13
N GLU A 135 3.23 -14.68 -3.32
CA GLU A 135 2.53 -15.95 -3.51
C GLU A 135 3.27 -17.12 -2.86
N TYR A 136 4.61 -17.17 -3.02
CA TYR A 136 5.45 -18.19 -2.38
C TYR A 136 5.28 -18.15 -0.85
N TRP A 137 5.42 -16.98 -0.21
CA TRP A 137 5.28 -16.83 1.23
C TRP A 137 3.87 -17.12 1.73
N LEU A 138 2.85 -16.71 0.97
CA LEU A 138 1.46 -17.00 1.27
C LEU A 138 1.21 -18.50 1.40
N LYS A 139 1.71 -19.29 0.42
CA LYS A 139 1.54 -20.76 0.38
C LYS A 139 2.41 -21.49 1.39
N LYS A 140 3.66 -21.04 1.57
CA LYS A 140 4.65 -21.76 2.34
C LYS A 140 4.54 -21.51 3.85
N GLU A 141 4.16 -20.29 4.24
CA GLU A 141 4.21 -19.88 5.64
C GLU A 141 2.84 -19.41 6.15
N VAL A 142 2.18 -18.48 5.43
CA VAL A 142 0.97 -17.84 5.94
C VAL A 142 -0.19 -18.83 6.04
N PHE A 143 -0.51 -19.52 4.96
CA PHE A 143 -1.62 -20.47 4.96
C PHE A 143 -1.40 -21.67 5.89
N PRO A 144 -0.21 -22.28 5.98
CA PRO A 144 0.02 -23.36 6.95
C PRO A 144 -0.16 -22.94 8.41
N LYS A 145 0.18 -21.69 8.76
CA LYS A 145 0.07 -21.16 10.12
C LYS A 145 -1.32 -20.64 10.48
N HIS A 146 -1.98 -19.96 9.55
CA HIS A 146 -3.21 -19.19 9.82
C HIS A 146 -4.45 -19.73 9.12
N GLY A 147 -4.28 -20.74 8.25
CA GLY A 147 -5.35 -21.29 7.41
C GLY A 147 -5.51 -20.52 6.10
N ASN A 148 -6.25 -21.10 5.16
CA ASN A 148 -6.47 -20.55 3.82
C ASN A 148 -7.84 -19.90 3.61
N ASP A 149 -8.59 -19.67 4.69
CA ASP A 149 -9.86 -18.95 4.62
C ASP A 149 -9.61 -17.47 4.23
N PRO A 150 -10.01 -17.05 3.01
CA PRO A 150 -9.72 -15.70 2.52
C PRO A 150 -10.40 -14.61 3.36
N SER A 151 -11.49 -14.94 4.01
CA SER A 151 -12.22 -14.00 4.85
C SER A 151 -11.41 -13.49 6.05
N LYS A 152 -10.39 -14.21 6.48
CA LYS A 152 -9.50 -13.82 7.57
C LYS A 152 -8.52 -12.70 7.20
N TYR A 153 -8.25 -12.50 5.91
CA TYR A 153 -7.18 -11.64 5.43
C TYR A 153 -7.68 -10.33 4.82
N LEU A 154 -6.86 -9.32 4.95
CA LEU A 154 -6.94 -8.09 4.16
C LEU A 154 -5.52 -7.71 3.73
N ALA A 155 -5.25 -7.68 2.44
CA ALA A 155 -3.96 -7.22 1.93
C ALA A 155 -3.99 -5.71 1.65
N ILE A 156 -2.97 -4.99 2.14
CA ILE A 156 -2.73 -3.58 1.82
C ILE A 156 -1.47 -3.52 0.98
N GLU A 157 -1.64 -3.23 -0.32
CA GLU A 157 -0.65 -3.50 -1.35
C GLU A 157 -0.65 -2.41 -2.44
N SER A 158 0.51 -1.80 -2.68
CA SER A 158 0.66 -0.75 -3.71
C SER A 158 0.70 -1.31 -5.14
N ASN A 159 1.32 -2.48 -5.32
CA ASN A 159 1.52 -3.09 -6.63
C ASN A 159 0.24 -3.79 -7.14
N GLU A 160 -0.22 -3.41 -8.33
CA GLU A 160 -1.45 -3.94 -8.94
C GLU A 160 -1.34 -5.44 -9.26
N ASP A 161 -0.25 -5.87 -9.88
CA ASP A 161 -0.04 -7.30 -10.21
C ASP A 161 -0.05 -8.17 -8.96
N THR A 162 0.42 -7.63 -7.83
CA THR A 162 0.36 -8.33 -6.54
C THR A 162 -1.06 -8.38 -5.98
N ARG A 163 -1.87 -7.32 -6.15
CA ARG A 163 -3.29 -7.37 -5.78
C ARG A 163 -4.04 -8.41 -6.62
N ASP A 164 -3.75 -8.52 -7.91
CA ASP A 164 -4.31 -9.54 -8.79
C ASP A 164 -3.88 -10.95 -8.38
N MET A 165 -2.65 -11.11 -7.90
CA MET A 165 -2.19 -12.37 -7.33
C MET A 165 -3.02 -12.73 -6.09
N TYR A 166 -3.26 -11.81 -5.16
CA TYR A 166 -4.10 -12.08 -3.98
C TYR A 166 -5.55 -12.42 -4.37
N ALA A 167 -6.10 -11.80 -5.41
CA ALA A 167 -7.44 -12.08 -5.91
C ALA A 167 -7.62 -13.53 -6.39
N LYS A 168 -6.56 -14.21 -6.85
CA LYS A 168 -6.60 -15.64 -7.20
C LYS A 168 -6.90 -16.55 -6.00
N TYR A 169 -6.73 -16.05 -4.79
CA TYR A 169 -7.02 -16.72 -3.52
C TYR A 169 -8.24 -16.13 -2.82
N ASP A 170 -9.05 -15.34 -3.54
CA ASP A 170 -10.21 -14.62 -3.01
C ASP A 170 -9.87 -13.66 -1.85
N ILE A 171 -8.58 -13.35 -1.63
CA ILE A 171 -8.12 -12.39 -0.62
C ILE A 171 -8.37 -10.98 -1.13
N LYS A 172 -9.13 -10.19 -0.36
CA LYS A 172 -9.34 -8.79 -0.65
C LYS A 172 -8.04 -8.01 -0.50
N ALA A 173 -7.55 -7.46 -1.61
CA ALA A 173 -6.35 -6.63 -1.64
C ALA A 173 -6.70 -5.20 -2.10
N ARG A 174 -6.16 -4.18 -1.42
CA ARG A 174 -6.46 -2.78 -1.65
C ARG A 174 -5.21 -1.90 -1.55
N PRO A 175 -5.12 -0.82 -2.33
CA PRO A 175 -4.09 0.18 -2.14
C PRO A 175 -4.34 0.96 -0.84
N LYS A 176 -3.28 1.50 -0.23
CA LYS A 176 -3.40 2.29 1.02
C LYS A 176 -4.38 3.46 0.91
N TRP A 177 -4.53 4.03 -0.30
CA TRP A 177 -5.38 5.19 -0.55
C TRP A 177 -6.89 4.90 -0.41
N ASP A 178 -7.29 3.64 -0.33
CA ASP A 178 -8.66 3.28 0.01
C ASP A 178 -8.95 3.53 1.50
N PHE A 179 -7.91 3.57 2.33
CA PHE A 179 -8.01 3.69 3.78
C PHE A 179 -7.59 5.05 4.32
N ILE A 180 -6.59 5.70 3.71
CA ILE A 180 -6.01 6.95 4.18
C ILE A 180 -6.08 8.07 3.15
N LYS A 181 -5.94 9.31 3.59
CA LYS A 181 -5.93 10.47 2.68
C LYS A 181 -4.67 10.47 1.82
N LYS A 182 -4.81 10.81 0.54
CA LYS A 182 -3.65 11.15 -0.29
C LYS A 182 -3.05 12.45 0.23
N ASN A 183 -1.82 12.40 0.74
CA ASN A 183 -1.10 13.63 1.04
C ASN A 183 -0.86 14.37 -0.29
N LYS A 184 -1.46 15.55 -0.46
CA LYS A 184 -1.11 16.46 -1.55
C LYS A 184 0.35 16.89 -1.32
N LYS A 185 1.27 16.47 -2.21
CA LYS A 185 2.60 17.07 -2.28
C LYS A 185 2.52 18.42 -2.95
#